data_6d5ac0cb1e54a8ac910720aad9a5ddc8
#
_entry.id   6d5ac0cb1e54a8ac910720aad9a5ddc8
#
_cell.length_a   1.000
_cell.length_b   1.000
_cell.length_c   1.000
_cell.angle_alpha   90.00
_cell.angle_beta   90.00
_cell.angle_gamma   90.00
#
_symmetry.space_group_name_H-M   'P 1'
#
loop_
_entity.id
_entity.type
_entity.pdbx_description
1 polymer ?
#
loop_
_entity_poly.entity_id
_entity_poly.type
_entity_poly.pdbx_seq_one_letter_code
_entity_poly.pdbx_strand_id
1 'polypeptide(L)'
;MTGRATGRNRGFTLIEIMVVISIILILLGVALPIYSHSITRAREQNLRQNLETLNKTIYQYTQDKKKAPQSLEDLKAAKYLERIPEDITGSSDTWQTEPADAILTLEQTDTEGIIGVHSGSDKVSSEGTAYSTW
;
A
#
# COMPACT_ATOMS: atom_id res chain seq x y z
N MET A 1 14.63 68.75 18.01
CA MET A 1 15.70 67.78 17.89
C MET A 1 15.11 66.39 17.64
N THR A 2 15.02 66.00 16.39
CA THR A 2 14.41 64.73 15.97
C THR A 2 15.58 63.77 15.63
N GLY A 3 15.90 62.86 16.55
CA GLY A 3 16.84 61.80 16.32
C GLY A 3 16.28 60.73 15.41
N ARG A 4 16.70 60.65 14.15
CA ARG A 4 16.45 59.57 13.23
C ARG A 4 17.29 58.34 13.68
N ALA A 5 16.64 57.34 14.23
CA ALA A 5 17.25 56.04 14.43
C ALA A 5 17.45 55.39 13.05
N THR A 6 18.66 55.34 12.58
CA THR A 6 19.06 54.58 11.40
C THR A 6 19.04 53.11 11.78
N GLY A 7 17.97 52.41 11.38
CA GLY A 7 17.91 50.95 11.47
C GLY A 7 19.06 50.33 10.65
N ARG A 8 19.98 49.66 11.31
CA ARG A 8 21.06 48.88 10.66
C ARG A 8 20.39 47.71 9.95
N ASN A 9 20.17 47.83 8.65
CA ASN A 9 19.82 46.70 7.80
C ASN A 9 21.01 45.74 7.78
N ARG A 10 20.96 44.70 8.58
CA ARG A 10 21.90 43.60 8.54
C ARG A 10 21.54 42.71 7.37
N GLY A 11 22.18 42.88 6.25
CA GLY A 11 22.12 41.98 5.11
C GLY A 11 22.92 40.70 5.38
N PHE A 12 22.48 39.57 4.84
CA PHE A 12 23.23 38.31 4.87
C PHE A 12 24.50 38.44 4.00
N THR A 13 25.57 37.81 4.43
CA THR A 13 26.80 37.72 3.64
C THR A 13 26.67 36.59 2.62
N LEU A 14 27.36 36.73 1.47
CA LEU A 14 27.36 35.69 0.42
C LEU A 14 27.87 34.35 0.95
N ILE A 15 28.90 34.39 1.80
CA ILE A 15 29.46 33.17 2.42
C ILE A 15 28.45 32.49 3.38
N GLU A 16 27.66 33.28 4.10
CA GLU A 16 26.63 32.73 4.99
C GLU A 16 25.58 31.91 4.22
N ILE A 17 25.12 32.44 3.08
CA ILE A 17 24.20 31.70 2.18
C ILE A 17 24.88 30.48 1.59
N MET A 18 26.13 30.54 1.18
CA MET A 18 26.85 29.38 0.66
C MET A 18 26.96 28.25 1.70
N VAL A 19 27.28 28.60 2.95
CA VAL A 19 27.33 27.61 4.04
C VAL A 19 25.96 27.01 4.32
N VAL A 20 24.92 27.83 4.38
CA VAL A 20 23.53 27.34 4.61
C VAL A 20 23.08 26.37 3.51
N ILE A 21 23.30 26.75 2.23
CA ILE A 21 22.95 25.88 1.10
C ILE A 21 23.73 24.55 1.18
N SER A 22 25.03 24.62 1.50
CA SER A 22 25.87 23.42 1.63
C SER A 22 25.34 22.46 2.70
N ILE A 23 24.92 22.97 3.85
CA ILE A 23 24.36 22.18 4.94
C ILE A 23 23.02 21.55 4.50
N ILE A 24 22.14 22.33 3.86
CA ILE A 24 20.86 21.83 3.36
C ILE A 24 21.06 20.68 2.34
N LEU A 25 21.99 20.83 1.41
CA LEU A 25 22.29 19.80 0.40
C LEU A 25 22.81 18.51 1.04
N ILE A 26 23.66 18.61 2.05
CA ILE A 26 24.15 17.44 2.80
C ILE A 26 22.98 16.72 3.51
N LEU A 27 22.13 17.47 4.20
CA LEU A 27 20.97 16.90 4.90
C LEU A 27 19.97 16.25 3.93
N LEU A 28 19.68 16.88 2.80
CA LEU A 28 18.81 16.33 1.76
C LEU A 28 19.40 15.04 1.16
N GLY A 29 20.72 15.00 0.94
CA GLY A 29 21.39 13.81 0.42
C GLY A 29 21.21 12.56 1.28
N VAL A 30 21.06 12.73 2.58
CA VAL A 30 20.78 11.61 3.52
C VAL A 30 19.27 11.36 3.66
N ALA A 31 18.45 12.40 3.67
CA ALA A 31 17.02 12.28 3.94
C ALA A 31 16.24 11.60 2.79
N LEU A 32 16.59 11.90 1.54
CA LEU A 32 15.85 11.41 0.38
C LEU A 32 15.82 9.86 0.26
N PRO A 33 16.94 9.12 0.37
CA PRO A 33 16.91 7.67 0.27
C PRO A 33 16.13 7.01 1.41
N ILE A 34 16.20 7.54 2.62
CA ILE A 34 15.44 7.02 3.78
C ILE A 34 13.94 7.16 3.54
N TYR A 35 13.53 8.28 2.98
CA TYR A 35 12.12 8.55 2.69
C TYR A 35 11.54 7.58 1.65
N SER A 36 12.25 7.30 0.57
CA SER A 36 11.79 6.38 -0.48
C SER A 36 11.60 4.94 0.03
N HIS A 37 12.51 4.44 0.86
CA HIS A 37 12.39 3.14 1.51
C HIS A 37 11.19 3.07 2.46
N SER A 38 10.91 4.14 3.19
CA SER A 38 9.77 4.19 4.11
C SER A 38 8.44 4.11 3.38
N ILE A 39 8.30 4.78 2.22
CA ILE A 39 7.10 4.71 1.39
C ILE A 39 6.89 3.30 0.84
N THR A 40 7.94 2.66 0.33
CA THR A 40 7.85 1.30 -0.20
C THR A 40 7.36 0.33 0.86
N ARG A 41 7.96 0.36 2.06
CA ARG A 41 7.52 -0.48 3.18
C ARG A 41 6.08 -0.22 3.59
N ALA A 42 5.63 1.04 3.62
CA ALA A 42 4.25 1.37 3.93
C ALA A 42 3.26 0.78 2.90
N ARG A 43 3.60 0.83 1.61
CA ARG A 43 2.80 0.21 0.54
C ARG A 43 2.75 -1.31 0.66
N GLU A 44 3.86 -1.94 1.00
CA GLU A 44 3.96 -3.38 1.23
C GLU A 44 3.11 -3.83 2.41
N GLN A 45 3.11 -3.07 3.50
CA GLN A 45 2.25 -3.34 4.65
C GLN A 45 0.77 -3.22 4.31
N ASN A 46 0.39 -2.18 3.54
CA ASN A 46 -0.98 -2.03 3.06
C ASN A 46 -1.39 -3.20 2.16
N LEU A 47 -0.50 -3.67 1.26
CA LEU A 47 -0.77 -4.83 0.43
C LEU A 47 -1.05 -6.07 1.28
N ARG A 48 -0.21 -6.37 2.25
CA ARG A 48 -0.40 -7.52 3.17
C ARG A 48 -1.72 -7.44 3.91
N GLN A 49 -2.07 -6.27 4.42
CA GLN A 49 -3.34 -6.04 5.11
C GLN A 49 -4.54 -6.22 4.16
N ASN A 50 -4.42 -5.75 2.92
CA ASN A 50 -5.47 -5.90 1.91
C ASN A 50 -5.66 -7.38 1.53
N LEU A 51 -4.56 -8.13 1.33
CA LEU A 51 -4.59 -9.58 1.07
C LEU A 51 -5.24 -10.34 2.22
N GLU A 52 -4.84 -10.05 3.45
CA GLU A 52 -5.44 -10.69 4.64
C GLU A 52 -6.94 -10.39 4.74
N THR A 53 -7.33 -9.14 4.49
CA THR A 53 -8.73 -8.72 4.50
C THR A 53 -9.54 -9.45 3.43
N LEU A 54 -9.05 -9.51 2.19
CA LEU A 54 -9.72 -10.19 1.09
C LEU A 54 -9.86 -11.69 1.36
N ASN A 55 -8.79 -12.37 1.72
CA ASN A 55 -8.79 -13.80 1.99
C ASN A 55 -9.69 -14.15 3.19
N LYS A 56 -9.66 -13.36 4.25
CA LYS A 56 -10.57 -13.52 5.39
C LYS A 56 -12.03 -13.33 4.98
N THR A 57 -12.31 -12.36 4.14
CA THR A 57 -13.66 -12.06 3.68
C THR A 57 -14.20 -13.17 2.76
N ILE A 58 -13.37 -13.73 1.87
CA ILE A 58 -13.70 -14.89 1.06
C ILE A 58 -14.08 -16.08 1.96
N TYR A 59 -13.26 -16.33 2.97
CA TYR A 59 -13.54 -17.40 3.92
C TYR A 59 -14.84 -17.21 4.69
N GLN A 60 -15.12 -16.00 5.19
CA GLN A 60 -16.36 -15.66 5.88
C GLN A 60 -17.58 -15.83 4.96
N TYR A 61 -17.50 -15.34 3.73
CA TYR A 61 -18.56 -15.52 2.73
C TYR A 61 -18.84 -17.00 2.50
N THR A 62 -17.79 -17.81 2.32
CA THR A 62 -17.91 -19.25 2.10
C THR A 62 -18.53 -19.96 3.29
N GLN A 63 -18.20 -19.59 4.51
CA GLN A 63 -18.82 -20.13 5.72
C GLN A 63 -20.32 -19.82 5.79
N ASP A 64 -20.70 -18.59 5.50
CA ASP A 64 -22.09 -18.13 5.63
C ASP A 64 -22.98 -18.65 4.48
N LYS A 65 -22.45 -18.66 3.26
CA LYS A 65 -23.19 -19.05 2.06
C LYS A 65 -23.07 -20.52 1.70
N LYS A 66 -22.15 -21.26 2.34
CA LYS A 66 -21.80 -22.67 2.06
C LYS A 66 -21.28 -22.90 0.64
N LYS A 67 -20.89 -21.85 -0.04
CA LYS A 67 -20.29 -21.85 -1.39
C LYS A 67 -19.30 -20.71 -1.52
N ALA A 68 -18.25 -20.91 -2.31
CA ALA A 68 -17.26 -19.87 -2.60
C ALA A 68 -17.86 -18.76 -3.48
N PRO A 69 -17.41 -17.49 -3.33
CA PRO A 69 -17.80 -16.43 -4.25
C PRO A 69 -17.22 -16.68 -5.63
N GLN A 70 -17.94 -16.28 -6.69
CA GLN A 70 -17.47 -16.44 -8.07
C GLN A 70 -16.48 -15.32 -8.46
N SER A 71 -16.58 -14.17 -7.80
CA SER A 71 -15.75 -13.00 -8.05
C SER A 71 -15.62 -12.16 -6.78
N LEU A 72 -14.66 -11.20 -6.78
CA LEU A 72 -14.54 -10.23 -5.69
C LEU A 72 -15.73 -9.27 -5.62
N GLU A 73 -16.41 -9.05 -6.75
CA GLU A 73 -17.63 -8.25 -6.84
C GLU A 73 -18.79 -8.87 -6.05
N ASP A 74 -18.85 -10.18 -5.96
CA ASP A 74 -19.87 -10.89 -5.16
C ASP A 74 -19.75 -10.55 -3.68
N LEU A 75 -18.52 -10.39 -3.17
CA LEU A 75 -18.27 -9.98 -1.79
C LEU A 75 -18.80 -8.56 -1.52
N LYS A 76 -18.66 -7.66 -2.50
CA LYS A 76 -19.19 -6.31 -2.43
C LYS A 76 -20.73 -6.31 -2.53
N ALA A 77 -21.29 -7.07 -3.48
CA ALA A 77 -22.73 -7.18 -3.66
C ALA A 77 -23.41 -7.77 -2.42
N ALA A 78 -22.78 -8.73 -1.76
CA ALA A 78 -23.27 -9.35 -0.53
C ALA A 78 -22.95 -8.52 0.74
N LYS A 79 -22.34 -7.33 0.60
CA LYS A 79 -21.99 -6.39 1.68
C LYS A 79 -20.96 -6.94 2.69
N TYR A 80 -20.11 -7.87 2.31
CA TYR A 80 -18.97 -8.31 3.09
C TYR A 80 -17.79 -7.35 2.92
N LEU A 81 -17.72 -6.64 1.79
CA LEU A 81 -16.79 -5.56 1.54
C LEU A 81 -17.54 -4.29 1.13
N GLU A 82 -17.15 -3.17 1.65
CA GLU A 82 -17.66 -1.87 1.21
C GLU A 82 -17.09 -1.51 -0.17
N ARG A 83 -15.80 -1.80 -0.37
CA ARG A 83 -15.09 -1.65 -1.63
C ARG A 83 -13.97 -2.68 -1.74
N ILE A 84 -13.63 -3.05 -2.96
CA ILE A 84 -12.46 -3.87 -3.24
C ILE A 84 -11.22 -2.98 -3.02
N PRO A 85 -10.28 -3.38 -2.13
CA PRO A 85 -9.06 -2.60 -1.89
C PRO A 85 -8.17 -2.58 -3.13
N GLU A 86 -7.31 -1.57 -3.20
CA GLU A 86 -6.33 -1.45 -4.27
C GLU A 86 -5.14 -2.39 -4.02
N ASP A 87 -4.65 -3.01 -5.11
CA ASP A 87 -3.40 -3.74 -5.14
C ASP A 87 -2.21 -2.77 -5.06
N ILE A 88 -1.00 -3.28 -4.91
CA ILE A 88 0.24 -2.47 -4.91
C ILE A 88 0.46 -1.72 -6.23
N THR A 89 -0.21 -2.15 -7.29
CA THR A 89 -0.25 -1.46 -8.59
C THR A 89 -1.00 -0.13 -8.55
N GLY A 90 -1.83 0.10 -7.51
CA GLY A 90 -2.73 1.25 -7.40
C GLY A 90 -4.08 1.06 -8.09
N SER A 91 -4.41 -0.16 -8.50
CA SER A 91 -5.71 -0.54 -9.08
C SER A 91 -6.36 -1.67 -8.30
N SER A 92 -7.67 -1.71 -8.29
CA SER A 92 -8.46 -2.82 -7.73
C SER A 92 -8.70 -3.96 -8.70
N ASP A 93 -8.34 -3.78 -9.98
CA ASP A 93 -8.60 -4.72 -11.06
C ASP A 93 -7.46 -5.70 -11.32
N THR A 94 -6.32 -5.50 -10.64
CA THR A 94 -5.10 -6.28 -10.86
C THR A 94 -4.98 -7.50 -9.95
N TRP A 95 -5.94 -7.72 -9.04
CA TRP A 95 -5.96 -8.91 -8.20
C TRP A 95 -6.05 -10.18 -9.04
N GLN A 96 -5.20 -11.13 -8.76
CA GLN A 96 -5.29 -12.49 -9.32
C GLN A 96 -6.06 -13.37 -8.34
N THR A 97 -7.08 -14.03 -8.86
CA THR A 97 -7.94 -14.91 -8.06
C THR A 97 -7.49 -16.36 -8.18
N GLU A 98 -7.47 -17.05 -7.07
CA GLU A 98 -7.18 -18.47 -7.00
C GLU A 98 -8.47 -19.27 -7.10
N PRO A 99 -8.65 -20.13 -8.15
CA PRO A 99 -9.85 -20.94 -8.28
C PRO A 99 -9.93 -21.97 -7.16
N ALA A 100 -11.13 -22.36 -6.82
CA ALA A 100 -11.38 -23.38 -5.80
C ALA A 100 -11.08 -24.78 -6.36
N ASP A 101 -9.89 -25.28 -6.05
CA ASP A 101 -9.52 -26.68 -6.29
C ASP A 101 -9.84 -27.56 -5.07
N ALA A 102 -10.18 -26.96 -3.95
CA ALA A 102 -10.44 -27.62 -2.68
C ALA A 102 -11.59 -26.97 -1.91
N ILE A 103 -12.20 -27.73 -1.03
CA ILE A 103 -13.22 -27.26 -0.11
C ILE A 103 -12.56 -26.48 1.04
N LEU A 104 -12.91 -25.21 1.22
CA LEU A 104 -12.41 -24.36 2.32
C LEU A 104 -13.04 -24.72 3.66
N THR A 105 -14.28 -25.18 3.66
CA THR A 105 -15.02 -25.53 4.88
C THR A 105 -15.70 -26.89 4.75
N LEU A 106 -15.84 -27.61 5.86
CA LEU A 106 -16.48 -28.95 5.87
C LEU A 106 -17.97 -28.92 5.47
N GLU A 107 -18.59 -27.76 5.48
CA GLU A 107 -20.00 -27.57 5.13
C GLU A 107 -20.19 -26.99 3.73
N GLN A 108 -19.11 -26.78 2.98
CA GLN A 108 -19.17 -26.27 1.62
C GLN A 108 -19.72 -27.35 0.70
N THR A 109 -20.72 -27.00 -0.09
CA THR A 109 -21.43 -27.91 -1.00
C THR A 109 -20.92 -27.87 -2.43
N ASP A 110 -20.09 -26.87 -2.76
CA ASP A 110 -19.60 -26.61 -4.11
C ASP A 110 -18.13 -26.22 -4.09
N THR A 111 -17.37 -26.69 -5.07
CA THR A 111 -15.96 -26.35 -5.27
C THR A 111 -15.75 -25.26 -6.34
N GLU A 112 -16.83 -24.76 -6.94
CA GLU A 112 -16.73 -23.65 -7.88
C GLU A 112 -16.58 -22.30 -7.15
N GLY A 113 -15.72 -21.42 -7.70
CA GLY A 113 -15.50 -20.08 -7.20
C GLY A 113 -14.03 -19.79 -6.90
N ILE A 114 -13.78 -18.76 -6.09
CA ILE A 114 -12.44 -18.35 -5.69
C ILE A 114 -12.20 -18.66 -4.20
N ILE A 115 -11.01 -19.14 -3.89
CA ILE A 115 -10.60 -19.49 -2.52
C ILE A 115 -9.56 -18.51 -1.95
N GLY A 116 -8.91 -17.75 -2.81
CA GLY A 116 -7.88 -16.81 -2.43
C GLY A 116 -7.61 -15.77 -3.50
N VAL A 117 -6.79 -14.81 -3.13
CA VAL A 117 -6.30 -13.75 -4.02
C VAL A 117 -4.83 -13.50 -3.79
N HIS A 118 -4.14 -13.13 -4.86
CA HIS A 118 -2.75 -12.70 -4.87
C HIS A 118 -2.64 -11.34 -5.58
N SER A 119 -1.53 -10.64 -5.35
CA SER A 119 -1.23 -9.44 -6.12
C SER A 119 -0.96 -9.78 -7.59
N GLY A 120 -1.43 -8.96 -8.51
CA GLY A 120 -1.12 -9.07 -9.93
C GLY A 120 0.22 -8.46 -10.33
N SER A 121 1.03 -8.02 -9.39
CA SER A 121 2.33 -7.40 -9.66
C SER A 121 3.48 -8.40 -9.56
N ASP A 122 4.25 -8.55 -10.63
CA ASP A 122 5.48 -9.35 -10.66
C ASP A 122 6.72 -8.60 -10.15
N LYS A 123 6.56 -7.36 -9.67
CA LYS A 123 7.66 -6.58 -9.11
C LYS A 123 8.17 -7.23 -7.83
N VAL A 124 9.47 -7.07 -7.60
CA VAL A 124 10.13 -7.60 -6.40
C VAL A 124 9.94 -6.65 -5.22
N SER A 125 9.56 -7.21 -4.09
CA SER A 125 9.40 -6.49 -2.81
C SER A 125 10.74 -6.08 -2.21
N SER A 126 10.69 -5.26 -1.15
CA SER A 126 11.88 -4.93 -0.36
C SER A 126 12.53 -6.14 0.32
N GLU A 127 11.81 -7.27 0.43
CA GLU A 127 12.28 -8.54 0.99
C GLU A 127 12.85 -9.51 -0.07
N GLY A 128 12.81 -9.12 -1.35
CA GLY A 128 13.35 -9.92 -2.46
C GLY A 128 12.39 -10.96 -3.03
N THR A 129 11.12 -10.97 -2.62
CA THR A 129 10.07 -11.84 -3.16
C THR A 129 9.18 -11.07 -4.13
N ALA A 130 8.66 -11.72 -5.17
CA ALA A 130 7.68 -11.08 -6.05
C ALA A 130 6.35 -10.89 -5.33
N TYR A 131 5.68 -9.76 -5.56
CA TYR A 131 4.36 -9.51 -4.95
C TYR A 131 3.31 -10.52 -5.40
N SER A 132 3.42 -11.07 -6.60
CA SER A 132 2.53 -12.12 -7.12
C SER A 132 2.59 -13.44 -6.32
N THR A 133 3.58 -13.59 -5.43
CA THR A 133 3.69 -14.75 -4.54
C THR A 133 3.15 -14.51 -3.13
N TRP A 134 2.59 -13.34 -2.91
CA TRP A 134 2.05 -12.94 -1.60
C TRP A 134 0.58 -13.29 -1.47
#